data_5ea85023c7f65f2ddbf34d4eb97c7cb8
#
_entry.id   5ea85023c7f65f2ddbf34d4eb97c7cb8
#
_cell.length_a   1.000
_cell.length_b   1.000
_cell.length_c   1.000
_cell.angle_alpha   90.00
_cell.angle_beta   90.00
_cell.angle_gamma   90.00
#
_symmetry.space_group_name_H-M   'P 1'
#
loop_
_entity.id
_entity.type
_entity.pdbx_description
1 polymer ?
#
loop_
_entity_poly.entity_id
_entity_poly.type
_entity_poly.pdbx_seq_one_letter_code
_entity_poly.pdbx_strand_id
1 'polypeptide(L)'
;REEVWRGGACLFRRPDQRDEADPVLLTQTRLEQIATNADFRPLVEFFGSLTYLHLVPQLLRYAEQIGGRRLEDDPFGQGFLERISSTPEKTRNSRLAKISEALSLAVPQFNELRFLRDDAGRPHLEARYKHYRPHAGWQSEVHFSDGTLRLLALLWSFLEGNSLLLLEEPEISLNDAVVKEIPLIIQRLQRNRKLKRQIVISTHSEALLSNPGIDGRGVILLETGADGSKGRSLLADESQALQAGLSVAEVVLPKARPEPKRLEQLALW
;
A
#
# COMPACT_ATOMS: atom_id res chain seq x y z
N ARG A 1 -23.27 -2.69 15.56
CA ARG A 1 -23.01 -3.88 16.40
C ARG A 1 -21.53 -4.21 16.36
N GLU A 2 -20.93 -4.42 17.52
CA GLU A 2 -19.52 -4.79 17.66
C GLU A 2 -19.44 -6.06 18.53
N GLU A 3 -18.65 -7.04 18.11
CA GLU A 3 -18.46 -8.30 18.84
C GLU A 3 -17.01 -8.76 18.73
N VAL A 4 -16.47 -9.31 19.82
CA VAL A 4 -15.16 -9.94 19.83
C VAL A 4 -15.32 -11.39 20.33
N TRP A 5 -14.79 -12.32 19.53
CA TRP A 5 -14.88 -13.75 19.78
C TRP A 5 -13.48 -14.38 19.89
N ARG A 6 -13.32 -15.32 20.80
CA ARG A 6 -12.10 -16.12 20.96
C ARG A 6 -12.46 -17.58 21.17
N GLY A 7 -12.02 -18.48 20.28
CA GLY A 7 -12.28 -19.92 20.42
C GLY A 7 -13.75 -20.29 20.55
N GLY A 8 -14.65 -19.58 19.90
CA GLY A 8 -16.09 -19.80 20.00
C GLY A 8 -16.80 -19.11 21.19
N ALA A 9 -16.05 -18.51 22.11
CA ALA A 9 -16.61 -17.72 23.20
C ALA A 9 -16.70 -16.25 22.83
N CYS A 10 -17.85 -15.62 23.04
CA CYS A 10 -18.05 -14.19 22.91
C CYS A 10 -17.43 -13.49 24.12
N LEU A 11 -16.33 -12.77 23.92
CA LEU A 11 -15.68 -11.99 24.97
C LEU A 11 -16.42 -10.68 25.23
N PHE A 12 -17.05 -10.15 24.17
CA PHE A 12 -17.63 -8.82 24.22
C PHE A 12 -18.66 -8.64 23.09
N ARG A 13 -19.76 -7.93 23.39
CA ARG A 13 -20.82 -7.59 22.45
C ARG A 13 -21.39 -6.21 22.75
N ARG A 14 -21.65 -5.41 21.73
CA ARG A 14 -22.33 -4.09 21.78
C ARG A 14 -23.45 -3.97 20.74
N PRO A 15 -24.49 -3.14 21.00
CA PRO A 15 -24.71 -2.37 22.22
C PRO A 15 -24.97 -3.24 23.44
N ASP A 16 -24.55 -2.78 24.63
CA ASP A 16 -24.86 -3.35 25.96
C ASP A 16 -25.74 -2.37 26.77
N GLN A 17 -26.10 -2.73 28.01
CA GLN A 17 -26.93 -1.89 28.85
C GLN A 17 -26.31 -0.51 29.15
N ARG A 18 -24.98 -0.38 29.13
CA ARG A 18 -24.31 0.92 29.31
C ARG A 18 -24.43 1.78 28.06
N ASP A 19 -24.31 1.16 26.89
CA ASP A 19 -24.50 1.85 25.61
C ASP A 19 -25.94 2.31 25.41
N GLU A 20 -26.92 1.56 25.95
CA GLU A 20 -28.33 1.96 25.96
C GLU A 20 -28.59 3.14 26.89
N ALA A 21 -27.90 3.17 28.04
CA ALA A 21 -27.99 4.27 29.01
C ALA A 21 -27.28 5.54 28.53
N ASP A 22 -26.18 5.41 27.77
CA ASP A 22 -25.40 6.50 27.20
C ASP A 22 -24.99 6.20 25.75
N PRO A 23 -25.82 6.58 24.76
CA PRO A 23 -25.54 6.34 23.35
C PRO A 23 -24.27 7.01 22.84
N VAL A 24 -23.72 8.01 23.53
CA VAL A 24 -22.45 8.66 23.16
C VAL A 24 -21.28 7.66 23.20
N LEU A 25 -21.37 6.63 24.03
CA LEU A 25 -20.38 5.56 24.07
C LEU A 25 -20.24 4.80 22.74
N LEU A 26 -21.27 4.81 21.90
CA LEU A 26 -21.24 4.17 20.57
C LEU A 26 -20.48 4.97 19.50
N THR A 27 -20.05 6.19 19.82
CA THR A 27 -19.21 7.00 18.92
C THR A 27 -17.77 6.49 18.82
N GLN A 28 -17.33 5.66 19.77
CA GLN A 28 -16.01 5.03 19.80
C GLN A 28 -16.16 3.51 19.88
N THR A 29 -15.28 2.79 19.19
CA THR A 29 -15.21 1.33 19.32
C THR A 29 -14.56 0.93 20.66
N ARG A 30 -14.81 -0.28 21.13
CA ARG A 30 -14.07 -0.79 22.32
C ARG A 30 -12.59 -1.00 22.02
N LEU A 31 -12.22 -1.18 20.78
CA LEU A 31 -10.80 -1.24 20.37
C LEU A 31 -10.05 0.04 20.74
N GLU A 32 -10.70 1.20 20.59
CA GLU A 32 -10.12 2.52 20.90
C GLU A 32 -10.07 2.83 22.41
N GLN A 33 -10.88 2.15 23.21
CA GLN A 33 -11.03 2.42 24.64
C GLN A 33 -10.03 1.61 25.47
N ILE A 34 -8.88 2.18 25.82
CA ILE A 34 -7.78 1.53 26.55
C ILE A 34 -8.24 0.86 27.84
N ALA A 35 -9.18 1.45 28.58
CA ALA A 35 -9.67 0.95 29.85
C ALA A 35 -10.50 -0.33 29.74
N THR A 36 -11.07 -0.64 28.57
CA THR A 36 -12.05 -1.71 28.38
C THR A 36 -11.63 -2.80 27.41
N ASN A 37 -10.45 -2.68 26.78
CA ASN A 37 -9.96 -3.63 25.79
C ASN A 37 -8.92 -4.64 26.33
N ALA A 38 -8.77 -4.76 27.65
CA ALA A 38 -7.74 -5.61 28.27
C ALA A 38 -7.82 -7.08 27.82
N ASP A 39 -9.03 -7.64 27.70
CA ASP A 39 -9.23 -9.05 27.34
C ASP A 39 -8.88 -9.39 25.90
N PHE A 40 -8.80 -8.38 25.03
CA PHE A 40 -8.45 -8.51 23.61
C PHE A 40 -7.36 -7.53 23.17
N ARG A 41 -6.48 -7.13 24.09
CA ARG A 41 -5.34 -6.24 23.86
C ARG A 41 -4.47 -6.66 22.67
N PRO A 42 -4.14 -7.94 22.46
CA PRO A 42 -3.38 -8.37 21.30
C PRO A 42 -4.04 -8.03 19.95
N LEU A 43 -5.39 -7.97 19.89
CA LEU A 43 -6.12 -7.55 18.71
C LEU A 43 -5.97 -6.05 18.46
N VAL A 44 -6.03 -5.26 19.54
CA VAL A 44 -5.80 -3.80 19.48
C VAL A 44 -4.39 -3.50 19.00
N GLU A 45 -3.39 -4.16 19.57
CA GLU A 45 -1.97 -4.02 19.17
C GLU A 45 -1.76 -4.43 17.71
N PHE A 46 -2.41 -5.51 17.27
CA PHE A 46 -2.37 -5.93 15.88
C PHE A 46 -2.91 -4.83 14.95
N PHE A 47 -4.11 -4.31 15.21
CA PHE A 47 -4.69 -3.24 14.38
C PHE A 47 -3.88 -1.94 14.47
N GLY A 48 -3.39 -1.57 15.64
CA GLY A 48 -2.51 -0.40 15.83
C GLY A 48 -1.14 -0.54 15.17
N SER A 49 -0.73 -1.76 14.80
CA SER A 49 0.53 -1.99 14.09
C SER A 49 0.39 -1.97 12.57
N LEU A 50 -0.83 -1.93 12.01
CA LEU A 50 -1.05 -1.93 10.57
C LEU A 50 -0.38 -0.74 9.91
N THR A 51 0.14 -0.95 8.71
CA THR A 51 0.56 0.14 7.85
C THR A 51 -0.35 0.18 6.63
N TYR A 52 -1.11 1.25 6.49
CA TYR A 52 -1.94 1.52 5.32
C TYR A 52 -1.30 2.62 4.48
N LEU A 53 -1.18 2.40 3.18
CA LEU A 53 -0.59 3.36 2.26
C LEU A 53 -1.42 3.49 0.98
N HIS A 54 -1.80 4.73 0.71
CA HIS A 54 -2.28 5.21 -0.58
C HIS A 54 -1.36 6.35 -1.02
N LEU A 55 -0.21 6.01 -1.59
CA LEU A 55 0.87 6.95 -1.83
C LEU A 55 0.47 8.05 -2.81
N VAL A 56 0.66 9.30 -2.42
CA VAL A 56 0.40 10.50 -3.23
C VAL A 56 1.72 11.20 -3.56
N PRO A 57 2.25 11.07 -4.80
CA PRO A 57 3.56 11.61 -5.17
C PRO A 57 3.72 13.11 -4.88
N GLN A 58 2.66 13.89 -5.01
CA GLN A 58 2.68 15.33 -4.71
C GLN A 58 2.94 15.60 -3.24
N LEU A 59 2.38 14.78 -2.33
CA LEU A 59 2.64 14.90 -0.89
C LEU A 59 4.04 14.42 -0.53
N LEU A 60 4.58 13.41 -1.23
CA LEU A 60 5.98 13.01 -1.07
C LEU A 60 6.95 14.11 -1.50
N ARG A 61 6.62 14.82 -2.61
CA ARG A 61 7.48 15.84 -3.23
C ARG A 61 7.43 17.19 -2.53
N TYR A 62 6.23 17.61 -2.13
CA TYR A 62 5.95 18.96 -1.64
C TYR A 62 5.39 18.98 -0.22
N ALA A 63 5.81 18.04 0.63
CA ALA A 63 5.29 17.89 1.98
C ALA A 63 5.33 19.20 2.78
N GLU A 64 6.45 19.93 2.72
CA GLU A 64 6.64 21.19 3.44
C GLU A 64 5.80 22.34 2.84
N GLN A 65 5.69 22.41 1.51
CA GLN A 65 4.97 23.48 0.82
C GLN A 65 3.46 23.33 0.93
N ILE A 66 2.95 22.10 0.87
CA ILE A 66 1.52 21.83 1.01
C ILE A 66 1.10 22.11 2.45
N GLY A 67 1.95 21.79 3.43
CA GLY A 67 1.68 22.01 4.84
C GLY A 67 0.48 21.21 5.34
N GLY A 68 -0.12 21.70 6.42
CA GLY A 68 -1.27 21.05 7.05
C GLY A 68 -0.88 19.99 8.10
N ARG A 69 -1.88 19.53 8.84
CA ARG A 69 -1.67 18.49 9.83
C ARG A 69 -1.54 17.14 9.13
N ARG A 70 -0.38 16.51 9.27
CA ARG A 70 -0.18 15.14 8.83
C ARG A 70 -1.12 14.19 9.61
N LEU A 71 -1.73 13.24 8.91
CA LEU A 71 -2.47 12.17 9.56
C LEU A 71 -1.52 11.28 10.38
N GLU A 72 -2.00 10.78 11.50
CA GLU A 72 -1.18 10.05 12.47
C GLU A 72 -0.40 8.90 11.83
N ASP A 73 -1.07 8.10 10.98
CA ASP A 73 -0.49 6.94 10.30
C ASP A 73 0.16 7.26 8.94
N ASP A 74 0.16 8.53 8.54
CA ASP A 74 0.75 9.03 7.29
C ASP A 74 0.42 8.17 6.03
N PRO A 75 -0.84 7.90 5.75
CA PRO A 75 -1.24 6.98 4.69
C PRO A 75 -0.86 7.46 3.29
N PHE A 76 -0.66 8.76 3.13
CA PHE A 76 -0.34 9.39 1.84
C PHE A 76 1.16 9.60 1.62
N GLY A 77 1.99 9.30 2.63
CA GLY A 77 3.44 9.40 2.56
C GLY A 77 3.99 10.83 2.72
N GLN A 78 3.25 11.76 3.32
CA GLN A 78 3.71 13.14 3.54
C GLN A 78 5.02 13.19 4.34
N GLY A 79 5.19 12.32 5.36
CA GLY A 79 6.41 12.21 6.17
C GLY A 79 7.44 11.21 5.62
N PHE A 80 7.42 10.92 4.33
CA PHE A 80 8.28 9.90 3.76
C PHE A 80 9.78 10.20 3.90
N LEU A 81 10.19 11.44 3.62
CA LEU A 81 11.60 11.84 3.73
C LEU A 81 12.07 11.83 5.18
N GLU A 82 11.24 12.24 6.14
CA GLU A 82 11.53 12.19 7.56
C GLU A 82 11.70 10.75 8.06
N ARG A 83 10.86 9.82 7.59
CA ARG A 83 11.01 8.38 7.92
C ARG A 83 12.33 7.82 7.40
N ILE A 84 12.73 8.16 6.19
CA ILE A 84 14.05 7.81 5.66
C ILE A 84 15.14 8.41 6.54
N SER A 85 15.01 9.69 6.88
CA SER A 85 15.96 10.45 7.69
C SER A 85 16.14 9.87 9.09
N SER A 86 15.06 9.47 9.74
CA SER A 86 15.07 8.87 11.09
C SER A 86 15.58 7.44 11.13
N THR A 87 15.64 6.77 9.98
CA THR A 87 16.19 5.41 9.89
C THR A 87 17.72 5.43 10.17
N PRO A 88 18.25 4.52 11.01
CA PRO A 88 19.68 4.43 11.26
C PRO A 88 20.49 4.34 9.96
N GLU A 89 21.59 5.08 9.89
CA GLU A 89 22.37 5.30 8.66
C GLU A 89 22.74 4.01 7.92
N LYS A 90 23.27 3.02 8.63
CA LYS A 90 23.63 1.72 8.04
C LYS A 90 22.43 1.02 7.39
N THR A 91 21.25 1.08 8.05
CA THR A 91 20.02 0.48 7.54
C THR A 91 19.49 1.27 6.36
N ARG A 92 19.46 2.61 6.46
CA ARG A 92 19.05 3.51 5.40
C ARG A 92 19.87 3.29 4.12
N ASN A 93 21.18 3.30 4.23
CA ASN A 93 22.08 3.12 3.10
C ASN A 93 21.92 1.74 2.45
N SER A 94 21.75 0.68 3.26
CA SER A 94 21.47 -0.66 2.75
C SER A 94 20.13 -0.75 2.01
N ARG A 95 19.08 -0.07 2.50
CA ARG A 95 17.78 -0.02 1.82
C ARG A 95 17.86 0.77 0.53
N LEU A 96 18.49 1.95 0.56
CA LEU A 96 18.62 2.81 -0.63
C LEU A 96 19.45 2.12 -1.73
N ALA A 97 20.47 1.36 -1.39
CA ALA A 97 21.24 0.57 -2.37
C ALA A 97 20.34 -0.46 -3.09
N LYS A 98 19.50 -1.21 -2.36
CA LYS A 98 18.57 -2.17 -2.95
C LYS A 98 17.49 -1.49 -3.81
N ILE A 99 17.00 -0.34 -3.37
CA ILE A 99 16.03 0.46 -4.11
C ILE A 99 16.67 1.01 -5.37
N SER A 100 17.90 1.51 -5.29
CA SER A 100 18.67 1.99 -6.45
C SER A 100 18.83 0.90 -7.51
N GLU A 101 19.18 -0.32 -7.10
CA GLU A 101 19.25 -1.48 -7.98
C GLU A 101 17.90 -1.76 -8.67
N ALA A 102 16.82 -1.82 -7.91
CA ALA A 102 15.48 -2.04 -8.46
C ALA A 102 15.03 -0.92 -9.41
N LEU A 103 15.29 0.34 -9.05
CA LEU A 103 14.98 1.49 -9.89
C LEU A 103 15.78 1.49 -11.20
N SER A 104 17.03 1.06 -11.20
CA SER A 104 17.85 0.98 -12.41
C SER A 104 17.32 -0.03 -13.44
N LEU A 105 16.57 -1.05 -12.97
CA LEU A 105 15.89 -2.01 -13.85
C LEU A 105 14.56 -1.45 -14.38
N ALA A 106 13.82 -0.71 -13.55
CA ALA A 106 12.51 -0.18 -13.91
C ALA A 106 12.59 1.13 -14.72
N VAL A 107 13.64 1.93 -14.49
CA VAL A 107 13.87 3.23 -15.12
C VAL A 107 15.25 3.20 -15.78
N PRO A 108 15.35 2.91 -17.10
CA PRO A 108 16.65 2.66 -17.76
C PRO A 108 17.68 3.78 -17.65
N GLN A 109 17.23 5.02 -17.51
CA GLN A 109 18.12 6.18 -17.33
C GLN A 109 18.61 6.34 -15.90
N PHE A 110 17.97 5.69 -14.91
CA PHE A 110 18.33 5.79 -13.50
C PHE A 110 19.70 5.15 -13.26
N ASN A 111 20.55 5.82 -12.48
CA ASN A 111 21.89 5.34 -12.19
C ASN A 111 22.15 5.18 -10.69
N GLU A 112 22.01 6.25 -9.91
CA GLU A 112 22.34 6.27 -8.50
C GLU A 112 21.30 7.00 -7.68
N LEU A 113 21.13 6.60 -6.42
CA LEU A 113 20.28 7.24 -5.42
C LEU A 113 21.09 7.52 -4.17
N ARG A 114 20.95 8.72 -3.61
CA ARG A 114 21.57 9.07 -2.32
C ARG A 114 20.62 9.86 -1.44
N PHE A 115 20.86 9.79 -0.14
CA PHE A 115 20.23 10.62 0.87
C PHE A 115 21.19 11.73 1.30
N LEU A 116 20.66 12.92 1.51
CA LEU A 116 21.41 14.03 2.10
C LEU A 116 20.49 14.91 2.98
N ARG A 117 21.09 15.81 3.70
CA ARG A 117 20.41 16.93 4.35
C ARG A 117 20.91 18.23 3.74
N ASP A 118 19.99 19.17 3.52
CA ASP A 118 20.37 20.53 3.09
C ASP A 118 20.99 21.33 4.26
N ASP A 119 21.40 22.57 3.97
CA ASP A 119 21.99 23.48 4.96
C ASP A 119 21.05 23.81 6.13
N ALA A 120 19.74 23.67 5.92
CA ALA A 120 18.72 23.83 6.96
C ALA A 120 18.43 22.50 7.72
N GLY A 121 19.14 21.43 7.40
CA GLY A 121 18.97 20.10 8.00
C GLY A 121 17.80 19.29 7.45
N ARG A 122 17.11 19.75 6.41
CA ARG A 122 15.96 19.07 5.83
C ARG A 122 16.41 17.86 5.00
N PRO A 123 15.67 16.73 5.09
CA PRO A 123 16.01 15.52 4.38
C PRO A 123 15.66 15.60 2.89
N HIS A 124 16.57 15.14 2.05
CA HIS A 124 16.40 15.05 0.60
C HIS A 124 16.87 13.71 0.06
N LEU A 125 16.28 13.32 -1.06
CA LEU A 125 16.76 12.25 -1.91
C LEU A 125 17.24 12.84 -3.23
N GLU A 126 18.41 12.44 -3.66
CA GLU A 126 18.92 12.82 -4.96
C GLU A 126 19.20 11.58 -5.82
N ALA A 127 18.88 11.69 -7.09
CA ALA A 127 19.22 10.70 -8.09
C ALA A 127 20.14 11.27 -9.15
N ARG A 128 21.00 10.42 -9.66
CA ARG A 128 21.78 10.68 -10.86
C ARG A 128 21.24 9.81 -12.00
N TYR A 129 21.01 10.44 -13.15
CA TYR A 129 20.52 9.76 -14.33
C TYR A 129 21.64 9.64 -15.38
N LYS A 130 21.61 8.55 -16.16
CA LYS A 130 22.44 8.43 -17.36
C LYS A 130 22.02 9.52 -18.35
N HIS A 131 22.93 10.40 -18.68
CA HIS A 131 22.67 11.53 -19.55
C HIS A 131 23.72 11.61 -20.62
N TYR A 132 23.35 12.10 -21.81
CA TYR A 132 24.28 12.30 -22.94
C TYR A 132 25.34 13.37 -22.63
N ARG A 133 25.06 14.32 -21.72
CA ARG A 133 26.03 15.29 -21.24
C ARG A 133 26.84 14.68 -20.11
N PRO A 134 28.17 14.53 -20.24
CA PRO A 134 29.03 14.19 -19.14
C PRO A 134 28.88 15.28 -18.05
N HIS A 135 28.77 14.90 -16.80
CA HIS A 135 28.59 15.79 -15.66
C HIS A 135 27.16 16.36 -15.47
N ALA A 136 26.13 15.75 -16.06
CA ALA A 136 24.76 16.00 -15.62
C ALA A 136 24.69 15.74 -14.11
N GLY A 137 24.29 16.78 -13.35
CA GLY A 137 24.34 16.78 -11.89
C GLY A 137 23.34 15.82 -11.24
N TRP A 138 23.30 15.86 -9.93
CA TRP A 138 22.29 15.22 -9.12
C TRP A 138 20.97 16.02 -9.23
N GLN A 139 19.85 15.30 -9.27
CA GLN A 139 18.51 15.87 -9.26
C GLN A 139 17.85 15.47 -7.95
N SER A 140 17.23 16.43 -7.26
CA SER A 140 16.46 16.16 -6.06
C SER A 140 15.12 15.51 -6.39
N GLU A 141 14.49 14.91 -5.39
CA GLU A 141 13.18 14.27 -5.47
C GLU A 141 12.08 15.17 -6.06
N VAL A 142 12.22 16.47 -5.95
CA VAL A 142 11.30 17.46 -6.53
C VAL A 142 11.19 17.30 -8.06
N HIS A 143 12.25 16.83 -8.71
CA HIS A 143 12.32 16.64 -10.16
C HIS A 143 12.03 15.20 -10.61
N PHE A 144 11.79 14.27 -9.70
CA PHE A 144 11.47 12.90 -10.08
C PHE A 144 10.07 12.84 -10.70
N SER A 145 9.86 11.92 -11.64
CA SER A 145 8.50 11.63 -12.11
C SER A 145 7.65 11.05 -10.98
N ASP A 146 6.33 11.21 -11.09
CA ASP A 146 5.39 10.65 -10.12
C ASP A 146 5.55 9.12 -9.99
N GLY A 147 5.76 8.44 -11.11
CA GLY A 147 6.02 7.00 -11.12
C GLY A 147 7.33 6.64 -10.39
N THR A 148 8.41 7.41 -10.59
CA THR A 148 9.68 7.17 -9.88
C THR A 148 9.53 7.35 -8.37
N LEU A 149 8.85 8.43 -7.93
CA LEU A 149 8.60 8.69 -6.52
C LEU A 149 7.73 7.60 -5.89
N ARG A 150 6.64 7.21 -6.57
CA ARG A 150 5.73 6.16 -6.10
C ARG A 150 6.46 4.82 -5.98
N LEU A 151 7.21 4.43 -7.01
CA LEU A 151 7.97 3.18 -6.99
C LEU A 151 9.02 3.18 -5.87
N LEU A 152 9.72 4.30 -5.67
CA LEU A 152 10.69 4.46 -4.60
C LEU A 152 10.04 4.30 -3.23
N ALA A 153 8.91 4.98 -2.98
CA ALA A 153 8.18 4.89 -1.72
C ALA A 153 7.58 3.50 -1.49
N LEU A 154 7.08 2.86 -2.55
CA LEU A 154 6.58 1.48 -2.51
C LEU A 154 7.70 0.50 -2.12
N LEU A 155 8.85 0.57 -2.78
CA LEU A 155 10.02 -0.28 -2.48
C LEU A 155 10.54 -0.04 -1.06
N TRP A 156 10.56 1.23 -0.61
CA TRP A 156 10.92 1.54 0.77
C TRP A 156 9.95 0.90 1.75
N SER A 157 8.63 1.01 1.51
CA SER A 157 7.60 0.43 2.38
C SER A 157 7.72 -1.09 2.49
N PHE A 158 8.13 -1.77 1.42
CA PHE A 158 8.40 -3.21 1.47
C PHE A 158 9.60 -3.57 2.36
N LEU A 159 10.57 -2.68 2.48
CA LEU A 159 11.79 -2.88 3.30
C LEU A 159 11.61 -2.39 4.73
N GLU A 160 10.58 -1.60 5.01
CA GLU A 160 10.28 -1.02 6.32
C GLU A 160 9.29 -1.87 7.10
N GLY A 161 9.51 -2.02 8.42
CA GLY A 161 8.57 -2.72 9.32
C GLY A 161 8.37 -4.21 9.04
N ASN A 162 7.59 -4.86 9.90
CA ASN A 162 7.23 -6.28 9.81
C ASN A 162 5.72 -6.53 9.98
N SER A 163 4.94 -5.49 10.29
CA SER A 163 3.49 -5.56 10.44
C SER A 163 2.78 -5.75 9.10
N LEU A 164 1.50 -6.08 9.13
CA LEU A 164 0.66 -6.14 7.94
C LEU A 164 0.72 -4.82 7.16
N LEU A 165 0.94 -4.90 5.85
CA LEU A 165 0.96 -3.76 4.93
C LEU A 165 -0.27 -3.82 4.02
N LEU A 166 -1.06 -2.77 4.09
CA LEU A 166 -2.21 -2.55 3.22
C LEU A 166 -1.81 -1.51 2.16
N LEU A 167 -1.92 -1.85 0.89
CA LEU A 167 -1.60 -0.96 -0.23
C LEU A 167 -2.85 -0.74 -1.07
N GLU A 168 -3.23 0.50 -1.24
CA GLU A 168 -4.30 0.88 -2.14
C GLU A 168 -3.73 1.37 -3.46
N GLU A 169 -4.11 0.68 -4.54
CA GLU A 169 -3.75 0.98 -5.93
C GLU A 169 -2.27 1.40 -6.11
N PRO A 170 -1.30 0.57 -5.66
CA PRO A 170 0.11 0.96 -5.69
C PRO A 170 0.65 1.18 -7.11
N GLU A 171 -0.06 0.70 -8.11
CA GLU A 171 0.30 0.78 -9.53
C GLU A 171 0.00 2.14 -10.19
N ILE A 172 -0.82 2.99 -9.60
CA ILE A 172 -1.16 4.30 -10.21
C ILE A 172 0.11 5.08 -10.56
N SER A 173 0.14 5.67 -11.74
CA SER A 173 1.28 6.42 -12.30
C SER A 173 2.53 5.57 -12.62
N LEU A 174 2.47 4.25 -12.48
CA LEU A 174 3.53 3.36 -12.91
C LEU A 174 3.30 2.86 -14.34
N ASN A 175 4.40 2.52 -15.02
CA ASN A 175 4.33 1.87 -16.31
C ASN A 175 3.90 0.41 -16.14
N ASP A 176 3.03 -0.10 -16.99
CA ASP A 176 2.49 -1.48 -16.93
C ASP A 176 3.58 -2.55 -16.88
N ALA A 177 4.72 -2.33 -17.57
CA ALA A 177 5.85 -3.25 -17.52
C ALA A 177 6.45 -3.36 -16.12
N VAL A 178 6.45 -2.27 -15.35
CA VAL A 178 6.90 -2.23 -13.94
C VAL A 178 5.83 -2.84 -13.04
N VAL A 179 4.56 -2.52 -13.29
CA VAL A 179 3.41 -3.02 -12.51
C VAL A 179 3.36 -4.54 -12.54
N LYS A 180 3.58 -5.16 -13.69
CA LYS A 180 3.65 -6.63 -13.85
C LYS A 180 4.71 -7.28 -12.96
N GLU A 181 5.77 -6.59 -12.62
CA GLU A 181 6.87 -7.12 -11.79
C GLU A 181 6.63 -6.96 -10.27
N ILE A 182 5.65 -6.18 -9.85
CA ILE A 182 5.39 -5.92 -8.42
C ILE A 182 5.22 -7.23 -7.61
N PRO A 183 4.40 -8.22 -8.05
CA PRO A 183 4.25 -9.47 -7.30
C PRO A 183 5.58 -10.23 -7.14
N LEU A 184 6.42 -10.24 -8.17
CA LEU A 184 7.73 -10.89 -8.14
C LEU A 184 8.70 -10.15 -7.21
N ILE A 185 8.68 -8.82 -7.22
CA ILE A 185 9.47 -7.99 -6.29
C ILE A 185 9.09 -8.32 -4.85
N ILE A 186 7.80 -8.35 -4.53
CA ILE A 186 7.30 -8.72 -3.21
C ILE A 186 7.79 -10.13 -2.82
N GLN A 187 7.64 -11.10 -3.70
CA GLN A 187 8.07 -12.48 -3.44
C GLN A 187 9.57 -12.58 -3.15
N ARG A 188 10.41 -11.89 -3.94
CA ARG A 188 11.87 -11.88 -3.74
C ARG A 188 12.26 -11.23 -2.42
N LEU A 189 11.64 -10.12 -2.06
CA LEU A 189 11.87 -9.45 -0.79
C LEU A 189 11.45 -10.31 0.41
N GLN A 190 10.34 -11.05 0.28
CA GLN A 190 9.82 -11.94 1.31
C GLN A 190 10.70 -13.18 1.53
N ARG A 191 11.31 -13.74 0.47
CA ARG A 191 12.18 -14.92 0.58
C ARG A 191 13.39 -14.70 1.49
N ASN A 192 13.92 -13.49 1.52
CA ASN A 192 15.14 -13.13 2.25
C ASN A 192 14.86 -12.64 3.68
N ARG A 193 13.61 -12.63 4.14
CA ARG A 193 13.24 -12.18 5.49
C ARG A 193 13.09 -13.36 6.45
N LYS A 194 13.61 -13.18 7.68
CA LYS A 194 13.35 -14.14 8.78
C LYS A 194 11.87 -14.21 9.17
N LEU A 195 11.18 -13.06 9.14
CA LEU A 195 9.74 -12.95 9.36
C LEU A 195 9.09 -12.48 8.06
N LYS A 196 8.15 -13.25 7.54
CA LYS A 196 7.38 -12.90 6.36
C LYS A 196 6.34 -11.85 6.74
N ARG A 197 6.36 -10.71 6.07
CA ARG A 197 5.35 -9.67 6.21
C ARG A 197 4.15 -10.02 5.33
N GLN A 198 2.95 -9.99 5.88
CA GLN A 198 1.74 -10.08 5.06
C GLN A 198 1.53 -8.75 4.34
N ILE A 199 1.19 -8.82 3.04
CA ILE A 199 0.90 -7.66 2.20
C ILE A 199 -0.45 -7.90 1.55
N VAL A 200 -1.36 -6.94 1.68
CA VAL A 200 -2.66 -6.92 1.01
C VAL A 200 -2.67 -5.74 0.04
N ILE A 201 -3.07 -5.99 -1.19
CA ILE A 201 -3.11 -4.97 -2.26
C ILE A 201 -4.54 -4.91 -2.78
N SER A 202 -5.14 -3.72 -2.79
CA SER A 202 -6.33 -3.46 -3.57
C SER A 202 -5.91 -2.95 -4.96
N THR A 203 -6.49 -3.51 -6.01
CA THR A 203 -6.16 -3.15 -7.39
C THR A 203 -7.29 -3.49 -8.35
N HIS A 204 -7.37 -2.73 -9.41
CA HIS A 204 -8.16 -3.04 -10.61
C HIS A 204 -7.27 -3.15 -11.86
N SER A 205 -5.95 -3.20 -11.69
CA SER A 205 -4.96 -3.22 -12.78
C SER A 205 -4.88 -4.59 -13.44
N GLU A 206 -5.16 -4.61 -14.73
CA GLU A 206 -4.95 -5.79 -15.57
C GLU A 206 -3.46 -6.18 -15.60
N ALA A 207 -2.58 -5.19 -15.67
CA ALA A 207 -1.14 -5.42 -15.70
C ALA A 207 -0.65 -6.16 -14.43
N LEU A 208 -1.12 -5.75 -13.23
CA LEU A 208 -0.75 -6.41 -11.99
C LEU A 208 -1.34 -7.82 -11.91
N LEU A 209 -2.64 -7.96 -12.19
CA LEU A 209 -3.38 -9.20 -12.05
C LEU A 209 -3.03 -10.25 -13.13
N SER A 210 -2.36 -9.85 -14.22
CA SER A 210 -1.85 -10.78 -15.24
C SER A 210 -0.56 -11.47 -14.84
N ASN A 211 0.05 -11.15 -13.69
CA ASN A 211 1.28 -11.81 -13.26
C ASN A 211 1.01 -13.28 -12.87
N PRO A 212 1.69 -14.26 -13.49
CA PRO A 212 1.45 -15.68 -13.24
C PRO A 212 1.89 -16.14 -11.84
N GLY A 213 2.61 -15.30 -11.10
CA GLY A 213 3.03 -15.59 -9.71
C GLY A 213 1.96 -15.30 -8.65
N ILE A 214 0.79 -14.80 -9.04
CA ILE A 214 -0.31 -14.55 -8.11
C ILE A 214 -1.04 -15.89 -7.85
N ASP A 215 -1.07 -16.29 -6.57
CA ASP A 215 -1.84 -17.45 -6.12
C ASP A 215 -3.32 -17.08 -5.97
N GLY A 216 -4.20 -17.77 -6.70
CA GLY A 216 -5.65 -17.52 -6.64
C GLY A 216 -6.25 -17.67 -5.24
N ARG A 217 -5.62 -18.46 -4.35
CA ARG A 217 -6.04 -18.57 -2.93
C ARG A 217 -5.85 -17.28 -2.14
N GLY A 218 -4.98 -16.40 -2.62
CA GLY A 218 -4.76 -15.07 -2.04
C GLY A 218 -5.65 -13.98 -2.64
N VAL A 219 -6.52 -14.30 -3.59
CA VAL A 219 -7.38 -13.33 -4.27
C VAL A 219 -8.74 -13.24 -3.57
N ILE A 220 -9.15 -12.01 -3.24
CA ILE A 220 -10.48 -11.69 -2.73
C ILE A 220 -11.15 -10.75 -3.72
N LEU A 221 -12.27 -11.17 -4.27
CA LEU A 221 -13.10 -10.35 -5.15
C LEU A 221 -14.07 -9.52 -4.31
N LEU A 222 -14.10 -8.21 -4.56
CA LEU A 222 -15.10 -7.31 -3.99
C LEU A 222 -16.25 -7.14 -4.99
N GLU A 223 -17.43 -7.54 -4.58
CA GLU A 223 -18.66 -7.41 -5.37
C GLU A 223 -19.59 -6.38 -4.75
N THR A 224 -20.09 -5.45 -5.55
CA THR A 224 -21.07 -4.46 -5.12
C THR A 224 -22.48 -5.05 -5.23
N GLY A 225 -23.28 -4.89 -4.19
CA GLY A 225 -24.67 -5.33 -4.15
C GLY A 225 -25.59 -4.25 -3.58
N ALA A 226 -26.90 -4.52 -3.56
CA ALA A 226 -27.89 -3.60 -3.01
C ALA A 226 -27.64 -3.24 -1.53
N ASP A 227 -27.09 -4.17 -0.77
CA ASP A 227 -26.80 -4.03 0.66
C ASP A 227 -25.34 -3.62 0.94
N GLY A 228 -24.60 -3.15 -0.06
CA GLY A 228 -23.18 -2.78 0.05
C GLY A 228 -22.23 -3.75 -0.63
N SER A 229 -20.94 -3.61 -0.36
CA SER A 229 -19.90 -4.46 -0.95
C SER A 229 -19.66 -5.73 -0.11
N LYS A 230 -19.47 -6.86 -0.79
CA LYS A 230 -19.15 -8.15 -0.18
C LYS A 230 -17.83 -8.66 -0.72
N GLY A 231 -16.95 -9.13 0.17
CA GLY A 231 -15.71 -9.80 -0.19
C GLY A 231 -15.90 -11.32 -0.25
N ARG A 232 -15.43 -11.97 -1.30
CA ARG A 232 -15.39 -13.43 -1.42
C ARG A 232 -14.10 -13.95 -2.01
N SER A 233 -13.72 -15.15 -1.65
CA SER A 233 -12.69 -15.91 -2.36
C SER A 233 -13.17 -16.34 -3.75
N LEU A 234 -12.24 -16.81 -4.58
CA LEU A 234 -12.56 -17.36 -5.89
C LEU A 234 -13.45 -18.60 -5.76
N LEU A 235 -14.41 -18.73 -6.65
CA LEU A 235 -15.28 -19.91 -6.78
C LEU A 235 -14.51 -21.09 -7.38
N ALA A 236 -15.11 -22.28 -7.34
CA ALA A 236 -14.49 -23.51 -7.84
C ALA A 236 -14.19 -23.46 -9.35
N ASP A 237 -15.12 -22.92 -10.15
CA ASP A 237 -14.97 -22.69 -11.60
C ASP A 237 -13.87 -21.66 -11.91
N GLU A 238 -13.79 -20.58 -11.14
CA GLU A 238 -12.75 -19.55 -11.26
C GLU A 238 -11.37 -20.14 -10.93
N SER A 239 -11.28 -20.92 -9.87
CA SER A 239 -10.04 -21.62 -9.48
C SER A 239 -9.61 -22.64 -10.52
N GLN A 240 -10.56 -23.35 -11.15
CA GLN A 240 -10.29 -24.31 -12.22
C GLN A 240 -9.78 -23.58 -13.47
N ALA A 241 -10.33 -22.41 -13.82
CA ALA A 241 -9.86 -21.58 -14.93
C ALA A 241 -8.39 -21.15 -14.75
N LEU A 242 -8.00 -20.76 -13.52
CA LEU A 242 -6.59 -20.45 -13.20
C LEU A 242 -5.69 -21.69 -13.37
N GLN A 243 -6.16 -22.88 -12.93
CA GLN A 243 -5.41 -24.13 -13.11
C GLN A 243 -5.26 -24.52 -14.58
N ALA A 244 -6.21 -24.12 -15.43
CA ALA A 244 -6.15 -24.29 -16.89
C ALA A 244 -5.22 -23.29 -17.58
N GLY A 245 -4.61 -22.35 -16.83
CA GLY A 245 -3.58 -21.43 -17.32
C GLY A 245 -4.06 -20.01 -17.59
N LEU A 246 -5.31 -19.67 -17.26
CA LEU A 246 -5.77 -18.27 -17.31
C LEU A 246 -5.14 -17.47 -16.17
N SER A 247 -4.88 -16.19 -16.42
CA SER A 247 -4.43 -15.25 -15.39
C SER A 247 -5.58 -14.83 -14.46
N VAL A 248 -5.24 -14.31 -13.29
CA VAL A 248 -6.24 -13.70 -12.38
C VAL A 248 -6.99 -12.55 -13.07
N ALA A 249 -6.31 -11.77 -13.92
CA ALA A 249 -6.95 -10.71 -14.69
C ALA A 249 -8.08 -11.23 -15.58
N GLU A 250 -7.83 -12.30 -16.35
CA GLU A 250 -8.81 -12.89 -17.27
C GLU A 250 -10.03 -13.48 -16.55
N VAL A 251 -9.84 -13.99 -15.34
CA VAL A 251 -10.89 -14.64 -14.56
C VAL A 251 -11.73 -13.60 -13.76
N VAL A 252 -11.08 -12.59 -13.18
CA VAL A 252 -11.70 -11.72 -12.19
C VAL A 252 -12.19 -10.41 -12.78
N LEU A 253 -11.42 -9.75 -13.66
CA LEU A 253 -11.77 -8.42 -14.16
C LEU A 253 -13.10 -8.35 -14.93
N PRO A 254 -13.50 -9.34 -15.73
CA PRO A 254 -14.80 -9.31 -16.40
C PRO A 254 -15.99 -9.22 -15.44
N LYS A 255 -15.80 -9.71 -14.19
CA LYS A 255 -16.83 -9.72 -13.13
C LYS A 255 -16.78 -8.46 -12.26
N ALA A 256 -15.60 -7.86 -12.13
CA ALA A 256 -15.36 -6.68 -11.30
C ALA A 256 -15.55 -5.35 -12.04
N ARG A 257 -15.49 -5.34 -13.36
CA ARG A 257 -15.66 -4.11 -14.16
C ARG A 257 -17.07 -3.61 -14.06
N PRO A 258 -17.30 -2.33 -13.68
CA PRO A 258 -18.62 -1.72 -13.78
C PRO A 258 -19.01 -1.65 -15.26
N GLU A 259 -20.24 -2.01 -15.57
CA GLU A 259 -20.82 -1.71 -16.90
C GLU A 259 -21.25 -0.24 -16.90
N PRO A 260 -20.59 0.65 -17.65
CA PRO A 260 -20.99 2.05 -17.75
C PRO A 260 -22.27 2.15 -18.61
N LYS A 261 -23.40 1.72 -18.05
CA LYS A 261 -24.68 1.82 -18.73
C LYS A 261 -25.01 3.30 -18.92
N ARG A 262 -24.96 3.77 -20.18
CA ARG A 262 -25.52 5.05 -20.65
C ARG A 262 -24.72 6.32 -20.35
N LEU A 263 -23.41 6.28 -20.16
CA LEU A 263 -22.60 7.50 -20.15
C LEU A 263 -22.79 8.33 -21.45
N GLU A 264 -23.02 7.65 -22.58
CA GLU A 264 -23.34 8.27 -23.88
C GLU A 264 -24.68 9.06 -23.89
N GLN A 265 -25.57 8.81 -22.91
CA GLN A 265 -26.87 9.47 -22.80
C GLN A 265 -26.87 10.64 -21.82
N LEU A 266 -25.74 10.92 -21.15
CA LEU A 266 -25.60 12.10 -20.33
C LEU A 266 -25.45 13.33 -21.23
N ALA A 267 -26.56 14.09 -21.37
CA ALA A 267 -26.48 15.44 -21.89
C ALA A 267 -25.76 16.31 -20.84
N LEU A 268 -24.48 16.54 -21.06
CA LEU A 268 -23.64 17.40 -20.20
C LEU A 268 -23.70 18.87 -20.64
N TRP A 269 -24.50 19.20 -21.69
CA TRP A 269 -24.69 20.53 -22.29
C TRP A 269 -26.14 20.80 -22.55
#